data_557f512f906f38fbfc445d990e728747
#
_entry.id   557f512f906f38fbfc445d990e728747
#
_cell.length_a   1.000
_cell.length_b   1.000
_cell.length_c   1.000
_cell.angle_alpha   90.00
_cell.angle_beta   90.00
_cell.angle_gamma   90.00
#
_symmetry.space_group_name_H-M   'P 1'
#
loop_
_entity.id
_entity.type
_entity.pdbx_description
1 polymer ?
#
loop_
_entity_poly.entity_id
_entity_poly.type
_entity_poly.pdbx_seq_one_letter_code
_entity_poly.pdbx_strand_id
1 'polypeptide(L)'
;MKLPDGSIVWLNADSKLSYSESFSRKNRNVRLEGEGYFEVEHGEHPFVIQTDSAQIKVLGTKFNVKNYGDENYIKVSLLEGSIVLLCINQEFIMKPNQTMTVNKLDQTYKLTESADYAEQWINCKVFWDEVPMSIISKELERQFDVTFAFESEQLKNLIFHGSFIIETNNLEKILDIMSETNKFSYSIEKDKVYIYSCLLYTSPSPRDGAT
;
A
#
# COMPACT_ATOMS: atom_id res chain seq x y z
N MET A 1 -9.18 10.49 -12.04
CA MET A 1 -9.17 11.81 -12.72
C MET A 1 -8.54 11.69 -14.10
N LYS A 2 -8.92 12.56 -15.06
CA LYS A 2 -8.33 12.60 -16.40
C LYS A 2 -7.40 13.81 -16.53
N LEU A 3 -6.17 13.59 -17.00
CA LEU A 3 -5.17 14.63 -17.21
C LEU A 3 -5.32 15.28 -18.60
N PRO A 4 -4.74 16.49 -18.84
CA PRO A 4 -4.87 17.22 -20.11
C PRO A 4 -4.27 16.51 -21.33
N ASP A 5 -3.33 15.56 -21.14
CA ASP A 5 -2.76 14.73 -22.21
C ASP A 5 -3.64 13.53 -22.59
N GLY A 6 -4.71 13.28 -21.85
CA GLY A 6 -5.63 12.16 -22.01
C GLY A 6 -5.42 11.03 -21.03
N SER A 7 -4.28 10.97 -20.34
CA SER A 7 -3.96 9.95 -19.31
C SER A 7 -4.98 9.94 -18.18
N ILE A 8 -5.22 8.79 -17.61
CA ILE A 8 -6.16 8.60 -16.50
C ILE A 8 -5.36 8.18 -15.26
N VAL A 9 -5.72 8.78 -14.12
CA VAL A 9 -5.08 8.49 -12.83
C VAL A 9 -6.15 8.22 -11.77
N TRP A 10 -5.98 7.16 -11.02
CA TRP A 10 -6.67 6.89 -9.76
C TRP A 10 -5.69 7.16 -8.62
N LEU A 11 -6.13 7.86 -7.60
CA LEU A 11 -5.37 8.11 -6.39
C LEU A 11 -5.97 7.31 -5.25
N ASN A 12 -5.13 6.61 -4.50
CA ASN A 12 -5.55 5.92 -3.30
C ASN A 12 -5.74 6.91 -2.13
N ALA A 13 -6.28 6.46 -1.01
CA ALA A 13 -6.47 7.27 0.20
C ALA A 13 -5.16 7.96 0.62
N ASP A 14 -5.24 9.18 1.14
CA ASP A 14 -4.13 10.02 1.57
C ASP A 14 -3.04 10.21 0.50
N SER A 15 -3.47 10.37 -0.77
CA SER A 15 -2.56 10.55 -1.90
C SER A 15 -2.82 11.85 -2.63
N LYS A 16 -1.74 12.43 -3.17
CA LYS A 16 -1.77 13.70 -3.87
C LYS A 16 -0.98 13.64 -5.16
N LEU A 17 -1.60 14.11 -6.25
CA LEU A 17 -0.95 14.34 -7.53
C LEU A 17 -0.91 15.83 -7.83
N SER A 18 0.25 16.33 -8.17
CA SER A 18 0.44 17.72 -8.58
C SER A 18 1.20 17.82 -9.90
N TYR A 19 0.85 18.80 -10.70
CA TYR A 19 1.50 19.13 -11.96
C TYR A 19 1.39 20.64 -12.24
N SER A 20 2.28 21.15 -13.09
CA SER A 20 2.30 22.58 -13.42
C SER A 20 1.19 22.96 -14.41
N GLU A 21 0.84 24.24 -14.47
CA GLU A 21 -0.07 24.79 -15.48
C GLU A 21 0.43 24.56 -16.92
N SER A 22 1.75 24.39 -17.10
CA SER A 22 2.37 24.07 -18.38
C SER A 22 2.27 22.60 -18.77
N PHE A 23 1.58 21.77 -17.97
CA PHE A 23 1.37 20.37 -18.31
C PHE A 23 0.63 20.25 -19.67
N SER A 24 1.22 19.48 -20.56
CA SER A 24 0.73 19.30 -21.92
C SER A 24 1.28 18.00 -22.51
N ARG A 25 0.87 17.64 -23.72
CA ARG A 25 1.44 16.48 -24.44
C ARG A 25 2.96 16.55 -24.66
N LYS A 26 3.56 17.75 -24.57
CA LYS A 26 5.02 17.96 -24.69
C LYS A 26 5.73 18.02 -23.34
N ASN A 27 5.01 18.35 -22.26
CA ASN A 27 5.53 18.43 -20.90
C ASN A 27 4.61 17.63 -19.98
N ARG A 28 4.90 16.34 -19.78
CA ARG A 28 4.09 15.40 -19.04
C ARG A 28 4.70 15.07 -17.67
N ASN A 29 5.11 16.10 -16.93
CA ASN A 29 5.72 15.94 -15.61
C ASN A 29 4.68 16.09 -14.51
N VAL A 30 4.62 15.12 -13.60
CA VAL A 30 3.76 15.14 -12.41
C VAL A 30 4.56 14.77 -11.17
N ARG A 31 4.10 15.21 -10.00
CA ARG A 31 4.63 14.79 -8.70
C ARG A 31 3.56 13.98 -7.97
N LEU A 32 3.94 12.80 -7.48
CA LEU A 32 3.10 11.92 -6.68
C LEU A 32 3.61 11.85 -5.25
N GLU A 33 2.70 12.03 -4.30
CA GLU A 33 2.83 11.72 -2.88
C GLU A 33 1.76 10.66 -2.55
N GLY A 34 2.12 9.52 -1.97
CA GLY A 34 1.20 8.41 -1.72
C GLY A 34 1.15 7.37 -2.83
N GLU A 35 -0.04 6.88 -3.16
CA GLU A 35 -0.25 5.80 -4.12
C GLU A 35 -1.17 6.21 -5.27
N GLY A 36 -0.76 5.86 -6.48
CA GLY A 36 -1.53 6.10 -7.68
C GLY A 36 -1.40 4.99 -8.71
N TYR A 37 -2.52 4.67 -9.34
CA TYR A 37 -2.59 3.83 -10.52
C TYR A 37 -2.74 4.73 -11.76
N PHE A 38 -1.97 4.43 -12.79
CA PHE A 38 -1.85 5.24 -13.98
C PHE A 38 -2.14 4.43 -15.24
N GLU A 39 -3.01 4.96 -16.08
CA GLU A 39 -3.15 4.57 -17.48
C GLU A 39 -2.67 5.75 -18.34
N VAL A 40 -1.40 5.69 -18.71
CA VAL A 40 -0.74 6.76 -19.46
C VAL A 40 -0.98 6.59 -20.94
N GLU A 41 -1.53 7.63 -21.59
CA GLU A 41 -1.68 7.68 -23.04
C GLU A 41 -0.33 7.63 -23.75
N HIS A 42 -0.28 6.88 -24.84
CA HIS A 42 0.93 6.79 -25.66
C HIS A 42 1.32 8.15 -26.25
N GLY A 43 2.61 8.48 -26.16
CA GLY A 43 3.11 9.76 -26.65
C GLY A 43 4.60 9.75 -26.98
N GLU A 44 5.04 10.68 -27.85
CA GLU A 44 6.44 10.84 -28.24
C GLU A 44 7.32 11.38 -27.10
N HIS A 45 6.72 12.16 -26.20
CA HIS A 45 7.42 12.70 -25.03
C HIS A 45 7.12 11.84 -23.79
N PRO A 46 8.11 11.59 -22.93
CA PRO A 46 7.92 10.77 -21.74
C PRO A 46 6.93 11.42 -20.77
N PHE A 47 6.09 10.58 -20.16
CA PHE A 47 5.36 10.92 -18.94
C PHE A 47 6.27 10.62 -17.77
N VAL A 48 6.49 11.59 -16.89
CA VAL A 48 7.46 11.51 -15.81
C VAL A 48 6.74 11.70 -14.47
N ILE A 49 6.80 10.70 -13.61
CA ILE A 49 6.38 10.83 -12.22
C ILE A 49 7.60 11.07 -11.37
N GLN A 50 7.58 12.17 -10.63
CA GLN A 50 8.57 12.48 -9.60
C GLN A 50 7.98 12.16 -8.24
N THR A 51 8.71 11.40 -7.43
CA THR A 51 8.44 11.20 -6.01
C THR A 51 9.59 11.75 -5.18
N ASP A 52 9.55 11.62 -3.85
CA ASP A 52 10.66 11.99 -2.96
C ASP A 52 11.87 11.06 -3.11
N SER A 53 11.67 9.81 -3.54
CA SER A 53 12.69 8.76 -3.55
C SER A 53 12.97 8.15 -4.92
N ALA A 54 12.15 8.48 -5.95
CA ALA A 54 12.30 7.91 -7.28
C ALA A 54 11.77 8.82 -8.39
N GLN A 55 12.22 8.55 -9.61
CA GLN A 55 11.64 9.07 -10.84
C GLN A 55 11.22 7.92 -11.74
N ILE A 56 9.98 7.95 -12.22
CA ILE A 56 9.41 6.94 -13.11
C ILE A 56 9.15 7.58 -14.47
N LYS A 57 9.69 6.99 -15.54
CA LYS A 57 9.50 7.47 -16.92
C LYS A 57 8.81 6.41 -17.78
N VAL A 58 7.76 6.82 -18.49
CA VAL A 58 6.98 5.94 -19.37
C VAL A 58 6.58 6.67 -20.65
N LEU A 59 6.19 5.93 -21.70
CA LEU A 59 5.69 6.51 -22.96
C LEU A 59 4.20 6.21 -23.18
N GLY A 60 3.72 5.07 -22.68
CA GLY A 60 2.32 4.63 -22.78
C GLY A 60 2.22 3.31 -22.02
N THR A 61 1.66 3.32 -20.80
CA THR A 61 1.93 2.29 -19.80
C THR A 61 0.81 2.26 -18.78
N LYS A 62 0.44 1.05 -18.32
CA LYS A 62 -0.44 0.85 -17.16
C LYS A 62 0.37 0.32 -15.99
N PHE A 63 0.32 1.01 -14.87
CA PHE A 63 1.15 0.68 -13.71
C PHE A 63 0.65 1.34 -12.43
N ASN A 64 1.09 0.79 -11.31
CA ASN A 64 0.86 1.33 -9.97
C ASN A 64 2.16 1.80 -9.34
N VAL A 65 2.11 2.92 -8.63
CA VAL A 65 3.22 3.44 -7.81
C VAL A 65 2.70 3.66 -6.41
N LYS A 66 3.31 3.00 -5.41
CA LYS A 66 3.06 3.22 -3.98
C LYS A 66 4.29 3.80 -3.34
N ASN A 67 4.21 5.04 -2.84
CA ASN A 67 5.32 5.76 -2.21
C ASN A 67 4.82 6.72 -1.13
N TYR A 68 4.30 6.18 -0.03
CA TYR A 68 3.93 6.97 1.14
C TYR A 68 5.18 7.42 1.90
N GLY A 69 5.16 8.65 2.42
CA GLY A 69 6.27 9.22 3.17
C GLY A 69 6.56 8.52 4.50
N ASP A 70 5.55 7.94 5.11
CA ASP A 70 5.61 7.18 6.37
C ASP A 70 5.96 5.69 6.18
N GLU A 71 6.13 5.22 4.94
CA GLU A 71 6.57 3.87 4.59
C GLU A 71 8.03 3.84 4.13
N ASN A 72 8.76 2.80 4.56
CA ASN A 72 10.20 2.67 4.28
C ASN A 72 10.51 2.10 2.90
N TYR A 73 9.51 1.93 2.04
CA TYR A 73 9.72 1.39 0.70
C TYR A 73 8.90 2.15 -0.35
N ILE A 74 9.39 2.09 -1.59
CA ILE A 74 8.63 2.39 -2.79
C ILE A 74 8.34 1.08 -3.52
N LYS A 75 7.12 0.93 -4.03
CA LYS A 75 6.69 -0.22 -4.80
C LYS A 75 6.14 0.25 -6.15
N VAL A 76 6.68 -0.29 -7.23
CA VAL A 76 6.25 0.02 -8.60
C VAL A 76 5.86 -1.30 -9.26
N SER A 77 4.60 -1.41 -9.71
CA SER A 77 4.06 -2.62 -10.34
C SER A 77 3.63 -2.30 -11.77
N LEU A 78 4.22 -2.98 -12.75
CA LEU A 78 3.96 -2.76 -14.17
C LEU A 78 3.03 -3.81 -14.74
N LEU A 79 1.89 -3.38 -15.30
CA LEU A 79 0.94 -4.25 -15.96
C LEU A 79 1.13 -4.30 -17.48
N GLU A 80 1.28 -3.13 -18.11
CA GLU A 80 1.35 -3.03 -19.56
C GLU A 80 2.36 -1.94 -19.97
N GLY A 81 3.14 -2.19 -21.01
CA GLY A 81 4.13 -1.24 -21.55
C GLY A 81 5.54 -1.44 -20.99
N SER A 82 6.24 -0.36 -20.68
CA SER A 82 7.60 -0.38 -20.14
C SER A 82 7.84 0.81 -19.22
N ILE A 83 8.60 0.58 -18.15
CA ILE A 83 9.01 1.61 -17.19
C ILE A 83 10.52 1.72 -17.15
N VAL A 84 11.02 2.94 -17.15
CA VAL A 84 12.35 3.28 -16.67
C VAL A 84 12.21 3.87 -15.27
N LEU A 85 12.65 3.12 -14.27
CA LEU A 85 12.64 3.51 -12.86
C LEU A 85 14.04 3.95 -12.44
N LEU A 86 14.19 5.20 -11.99
CA LEU A 86 15.42 5.72 -11.41
C LEU A 86 15.21 5.89 -9.91
N CYS A 87 15.92 5.10 -9.12
CA CYS A 87 15.92 5.20 -7.66
C CYS A 87 17.25 4.67 -7.10
N ILE A 88 17.60 5.06 -5.87
CA ILE A 88 18.85 4.63 -5.20
C ILE A 88 20.11 4.76 -6.07
N ASN A 89 20.18 5.83 -6.89
CA ASN A 89 21.23 6.07 -7.88
C ASN A 89 21.42 4.96 -8.94
N GLN A 90 20.40 4.18 -9.20
CA GLN A 90 20.36 3.12 -10.21
C GLN A 90 19.18 3.30 -11.16
N GLU A 91 19.33 2.76 -12.36
CA GLU A 91 18.29 2.71 -13.37
C GLU A 91 17.83 1.26 -13.57
N PHE A 92 16.52 1.04 -13.50
CA PHE A 92 15.88 -0.26 -13.71
C PHE A 92 14.91 -0.15 -14.88
N ILE A 93 15.01 -1.08 -15.83
CA ILE A 93 14.04 -1.23 -16.90
C ILE A 93 13.10 -2.36 -16.54
N MET A 94 11.81 -2.04 -16.35
CA MET A 94 10.78 -3.01 -15.98
C MET A 94 10.00 -3.46 -17.20
N LYS A 95 9.60 -4.74 -17.17
CA LYS A 95 8.74 -5.40 -18.15
C LYS A 95 7.35 -5.66 -17.56
N PRO A 96 6.32 -5.89 -18.39
CA PRO A 96 5.00 -6.25 -17.92
C PRO A 96 5.02 -7.43 -16.94
N ASN A 97 4.10 -7.41 -15.99
CA ASN A 97 3.98 -8.39 -14.90
C ASN A 97 5.15 -8.40 -13.91
N GLN A 98 5.89 -7.30 -13.79
CA GLN A 98 6.94 -7.14 -12.80
C GLN A 98 6.56 -6.14 -11.72
N THR A 99 6.96 -6.42 -10.49
CA THR A 99 6.92 -5.49 -9.37
C THR A 99 8.31 -5.29 -8.79
N MET A 100 8.75 -4.03 -8.75
CA MET A 100 9.96 -3.60 -8.07
C MET A 100 9.60 -3.03 -6.71
N THR A 101 10.19 -3.57 -5.65
CA THR A 101 10.12 -3.02 -4.29
C THR A 101 11.51 -2.57 -3.88
N VAL A 102 11.65 -1.31 -3.50
CA VAL A 102 12.92 -0.73 -3.05
C VAL A 102 12.77 -0.24 -1.63
N ASN A 103 13.64 -0.66 -0.73
CA ASN A 103 13.72 -0.15 0.63
C ASN A 103 14.51 1.16 0.63
N LYS A 104 13.88 2.24 1.12
CA LYS A 104 14.45 3.59 1.15
C LYS A 104 15.57 3.75 2.19
N LEU A 105 15.60 2.92 3.24
CA LEU A 105 16.54 3.01 4.35
C LEU A 105 17.88 2.35 4.03
N ASP A 106 17.84 1.08 3.63
CA ASP A 106 19.04 0.27 3.36
C ASP A 106 19.40 0.16 1.88
N GLN A 107 18.59 0.78 1.01
CA GLN A 107 18.74 0.81 -0.44
C GLN A 107 18.77 -0.58 -1.12
N THR A 108 18.20 -1.58 -0.44
CA THR A 108 17.99 -2.90 -1.03
C THR A 108 16.77 -2.90 -1.95
N TYR A 109 16.76 -3.80 -2.92
CA TYR A 109 15.62 -3.94 -3.80
C TYR A 109 15.27 -5.40 -4.07
N LYS A 110 14.01 -5.65 -4.42
CA LYS A 110 13.48 -6.95 -4.81
C LYS A 110 12.62 -6.79 -6.06
N LEU A 111 12.93 -7.57 -7.09
CA LEU A 111 12.08 -7.71 -8.27
C LEU A 111 11.29 -9.01 -8.17
N THR A 112 9.98 -8.94 -8.38
CA THR A 112 9.07 -10.10 -8.44
C THR A 112 8.36 -10.14 -9.78
N GLU A 113 8.15 -11.34 -10.32
CA GLU A 113 7.45 -11.59 -11.59
C GLU A 113 5.94 -11.73 -11.35
N SER A 114 5.33 -10.74 -10.70
CA SER A 114 3.90 -10.59 -10.49
C SER A 114 3.55 -9.13 -10.30
N ALA A 115 2.45 -8.70 -10.92
CA ALA A 115 1.83 -7.39 -10.74
C ALA A 115 0.36 -7.52 -10.30
N ASP A 116 -0.05 -8.68 -9.78
CA ASP A 116 -1.45 -9.03 -9.47
C ASP A 116 -2.14 -8.06 -8.51
N TYR A 117 -1.37 -7.35 -7.68
CA TYR A 117 -1.90 -6.42 -6.68
C TYR A 117 -2.08 -4.98 -7.20
N ALA A 118 -1.58 -4.68 -8.41
CA ALA A 118 -1.53 -3.32 -8.91
C ALA A 118 -2.91 -2.67 -9.11
N GLU A 119 -3.92 -3.47 -9.46
CA GLU A 119 -5.28 -3.01 -9.74
C GLU A 119 -6.29 -3.33 -8.63
N GLN A 120 -5.87 -4.05 -7.59
CA GLN A 120 -6.83 -4.57 -6.60
C GLN A 120 -7.55 -3.45 -5.86
N TRP A 121 -6.82 -2.44 -5.40
CA TRP A 121 -7.39 -1.35 -4.63
C TRP A 121 -8.33 -0.45 -5.45
N ILE A 122 -8.12 -0.27 -6.77
CA ILE A 122 -9.08 0.45 -7.61
C ILE A 122 -10.40 -0.30 -7.78
N ASN A 123 -10.39 -1.60 -7.59
CA ASN A 123 -11.58 -2.46 -7.52
C ASN A 123 -12.07 -2.66 -6.08
N CYS A 124 -11.67 -1.77 -5.15
CA CYS A 124 -11.99 -1.82 -3.72
C CYS A 124 -11.63 -3.15 -3.04
N LYS A 125 -10.66 -3.89 -3.60
CA LYS A 125 -10.16 -5.15 -3.05
C LYS A 125 -8.86 -4.91 -2.33
N VAL A 126 -8.76 -5.43 -1.12
CA VAL A 126 -7.53 -5.51 -0.35
C VAL A 126 -7.13 -6.96 -0.24
N PHE A 127 -5.88 -7.25 -0.47
CA PHE A 127 -5.30 -8.58 -0.33
C PHE A 127 -4.01 -8.49 0.48
N TRP A 128 -3.99 -9.22 1.58
CA TRP A 128 -2.81 -9.37 2.42
C TRP A 128 -2.29 -10.81 2.32
N ASP A 129 -1.02 -10.94 2.02
CA ASP A 129 -0.31 -12.22 2.00
C ASP A 129 1.03 -12.03 2.72
N GLU A 130 1.16 -12.65 3.88
CA GLU A 130 2.29 -12.46 4.81
C GLU A 130 2.53 -10.98 5.20
N VAL A 131 1.45 -10.20 5.40
CA VAL A 131 1.56 -8.77 5.70
C VAL A 131 1.53 -8.55 7.22
N PRO A 132 2.53 -7.81 7.78
CA PRO A 132 2.52 -7.49 9.21
C PRO A 132 1.46 -6.45 9.56
N MET A 133 0.92 -6.56 10.79
CA MET A 133 -0.11 -5.66 11.31
C MET A 133 0.32 -4.19 11.27
N SER A 134 1.60 -3.89 11.39
CA SER A 134 2.15 -2.53 11.25
C SER A 134 1.95 -1.92 9.87
N ILE A 135 1.89 -2.72 8.82
CA ILE A 135 1.59 -2.26 7.46
C ILE A 135 0.08 -2.18 7.27
N ILE A 136 -0.66 -3.21 7.73
CA ILE A 136 -2.12 -3.25 7.64
C ILE A 136 -2.75 -2.07 8.37
N SER A 137 -2.28 -1.75 9.58
CA SER A 137 -2.80 -0.62 10.34
C SER A 137 -2.67 0.70 9.58
N LYS A 138 -1.54 0.96 8.93
CA LYS A 138 -1.34 2.15 8.10
C LYS A 138 -2.29 2.23 6.89
N GLU A 139 -2.56 1.09 6.26
CA GLU A 139 -3.54 1.02 5.16
C GLU A 139 -4.95 1.33 5.66
N LEU A 140 -5.34 0.76 6.81
CA LEU A 140 -6.64 1.01 7.44
C LEU A 140 -6.75 2.44 8.00
N GLU A 141 -5.68 3.00 8.57
CA GLU A 141 -5.62 4.40 9.02
C GLU A 141 -5.97 5.36 7.87
N ARG A 142 -5.32 5.18 6.72
CA ARG A 142 -5.57 6.00 5.53
C ARG A 142 -6.98 5.79 4.96
N GLN A 143 -7.45 4.55 4.93
CA GLN A 143 -8.73 4.21 4.32
C GLN A 143 -9.95 4.66 5.13
N PHE A 144 -9.85 4.64 6.46
CA PHE A 144 -10.96 4.90 7.37
C PHE A 144 -10.79 6.17 8.22
N ASP A 145 -9.72 6.94 8.01
CA ASP A 145 -9.40 8.17 8.76
C ASP A 145 -9.35 7.92 10.29
N VAL A 146 -8.60 6.90 10.69
CA VAL A 146 -8.43 6.48 12.09
C VAL A 146 -6.96 6.39 12.44
N THR A 147 -6.65 6.23 13.74
CA THR A 147 -5.29 5.98 14.23
C THR A 147 -5.24 4.69 15.04
N PHE A 148 -4.17 3.91 14.87
CA PHE A 148 -3.95 2.67 15.61
C PHE A 148 -2.96 2.86 16.76
N ALA A 149 -3.37 2.42 17.95
CA ALA A 149 -2.54 2.36 19.14
C ALA A 149 -2.34 0.90 19.56
N PHE A 150 -1.10 0.49 19.75
CA PHE A 150 -0.73 -0.89 20.11
C PHE A 150 -0.27 -0.95 21.56
N GLU A 151 -0.80 -1.89 22.33
CA GLU A 151 -0.37 -2.17 23.70
C GLU A 151 1.11 -2.59 23.77
N SER A 152 1.61 -3.29 22.74
CA SER A 152 3.01 -3.72 22.66
C SER A 152 3.53 -3.75 21.23
N GLU A 153 4.87 -3.65 21.06
CA GLU A 153 5.52 -3.77 19.75
C GLU A 153 5.35 -5.15 19.10
N GLN A 154 5.14 -6.18 19.89
CA GLN A 154 4.93 -7.55 19.39
C GLN A 154 3.67 -7.66 18.54
N LEU A 155 2.61 -6.91 18.88
CA LEU A 155 1.36 -6.87 18.12
C LEU A 155 1.52 -6.30 16.70
N LYS A 156 2.46 -5.37 16.52
CA LYS A 156 2.78 -4.81 15.20
C LYS A 156 3.38 -5.83 14.23
N ASN A 157 4.00 -6.87 14.77
CA ASN A 157 4.66 -7.94 14.00
C ASN A 157 3.76 -9.13 13.70
N LEU A 158 2.49 -9.12 14.14
CA LEU A 158 1.53 -10.17 13.79
C LEU A 158 1.32 -10.21 12.28
N ILE A 159 1.47 -11.39 11.70
CA ILE A 159 1.34 -11.62 10.26
C ILE A 159 -0.07 -12.08 9.94
N PHE A 160 -0.64 -11.50 8.88
CA PHE A 160 -1.98 -11.82 8.41
C PHE A 160 -1.99 -12.19 6.93
N HIS A 161 -2.95 -13.06 6.60
CA HIS A 161 -3.35 -13.42 5.24
C HIS A 161 -4.85 -13.20 5.13
N GLY A 162 -5.32 -12.62 4.05
CA GLY A 162 -6.74 -12.41 3.83
C GLY A 162 -7.04 -11.53 2.64
N SER A 163 -8.30 -11.55 2.23
CA SER A 163 -8.83 -10.65 1.21
C SER A 163 -10.15 -10.06 1.66
N PHE A 164 -10.33 -8.77 1.40
CA PHE A 164 -11.52 -8.01 1.78
C PHE A 164 -11.98 -7.13 0.62
N ILE A 165 -13.28 -6.84 0.58
CA ILE A 165 -13.86 -5.84 -0.32
C ILE A 165 -14.26 -4.65 0.57
N ILE A 166 -13.55 -3.54 0.44
CA ILE A 166 -13.73 -2.36 1.32
C ILE A 166 -15.14 -1.75 1.18
N GLU A 167 -15.72 -1.72 -0.01
CA GLU A 167 -17.08 -1.18 -0.24
C GLU A 167 -18.17 -1.85 0.62
N THR A 168 -17.99 -3.15 0.93
CA THR A 168 -18.98 -3.93 1.68
C THR A 168 -18.59 -4.15 3.15
N ASN A 169 -17.36 -3.85 3.51
CA ASN A 169 -16.85 -4.06 4.86
C ASN A 169 -16.45 -2.71 5.48
N ASN A 170 -17.02 -2.42 6.63
CA ASN A 170 -16.55 -1.33 7.47
C ASN A 170 -15.33 -1.80 8.29
N LEU A 171 -14.66 -0.86 8.94
CA LEU A 171 -13.48 -1.12 9.76
C LEU A 171 -13.74 -2.19 10.84
N GLU A 172 -14.87 -2.11 11.57
CA GLU A 172 -15.24 -3.08 12.61
C GLU A 172 -15.26 -4.50 12.06
N LYS A 173 -15.93 -4.72 10.93
CA LYS A 173 -16.04 -6.04 10.33
C LYS A 173 -14.69 -6.61 9.89
N ILE A 174 -13.79 -5.77 9.40
CA ILE A 174 -12.42 -6.19 9.05
C ILE A 174 -11.68 -6.61 10.33
N LEU A 175 -11.75 -5.80 11.38
CA LEU A 175 -11.09 -6.08 12.66
C LEU A 175 -11.70 -7.30 13.37
N ASP A 176 -13.03 -7.51 13.29
CA ASP A 176 -13.70 -8.70 13.81
C ASP A 176 -13.13 -9.96 13.16
N ILE A 177 -13.09 -10.03 11.84
CA ILE A 177 -12.55 -11.18 11.10
C ILE A 177 -11.08 -11.41 11.44
N MET A 178 -10.28 -10.35 11.55
CA MET A 178 -8.88 -10.47 11.93
C MET A 178 -8.71 -10.96 13.36
N SER A 179 -9.55 -10.50 14.30
CA SER A 179 -9.51 -10.89 15.72
C SER A 179 -9.95 -12.33 15.97
N GLU A 180 -10.77 -12.94 15.09
CA GLU A 180 -11.15 -14.36 15.15
C GLU A 180 -9.93 -15.31 15.12
N THR A 181 -8.78 -14.82 14.66
CA THR A 181 -7.51 -15.57 14.75
C THR A 181 -7.00 -15.75 16.18
N ASN A 182 -7.64 -15.11 17.17
CA ASN A 182 -7.25 -15.07 18.58
C ASN A 182 -5.83 -14.57 18.86
N LYS A 183 -5.25 -13.81 17.94
CA LYS A 183 -3.92 -13.21 18.10
C LYS A 183 -3.97 -11.86 18.82
N PHE A 184 -5.09 -11.17 18.76
CA PHE A 184 -5.32 -9.86 19.39
C PHE A 184 -6.80 -9.64 19.69
N SER A 185 -7.09 -8.66 20.54
CA SER A 185 -8.41 -8.05 20.73
C SER A 185 -8.31 -6.55 20.44
N TYR A 186 -9.45 -5.90 20.19
CA TYR A 186 -9.45 -4.47 19.87
C TYR A 186 -10.61 -3.74 20.54
N SER A 187 -10.48 -2.41 20.63
CA SER A 187 -11.60 -1.49 20.88
C SER A 187 -11.49 -0.26 19.98
N ILE A 188 -12.62 0.34 19.65
CA ILE A 188 -12.68 1.57 18.85
C ILE A 188 -13.26 2.67 19.72
N GLU A 189 -12.53 3.77 19.86
CA GLU A 189 -12.97 4.97 20.57
C GLU A 189 -12.85 6.18 19.64
N LYS A 190 -13.99 6.61 19.06
CA LYS A 190 -14.04 7.66 18.03
C LYS A 190 -13.20 7.31 16.81
N ASP A 191 -12.07 8.02 16.61
CA ASP A 191 -11.09 7.87 15.53
C ASP A 191 -9.86 7.03 15.94
N LYS A 192 -9.91 6.37 17.11
CA LYS A 192 -8.78 5.57 17.61
C LYS A 192 -9.15 4.10 17.74
N VAL A 193 -8.28 3.26 17.20
CA VAL A 193 -8.33 1.80 17.33
C VAL A 193 -7.21 1.36 18.26
N TYR A 194 -7.59 0.71 19.35
CA TYR A 194 -6.63 0.15 20.31
C TYR A 194 -6.52 -1.36 20.09
N ILE A 195 -5.30 -1.85 19.98
CA ILE A 195 -4.99 -3.27 19.77
C ILE A 195 -4.31 -3.81 21.02
N TYR A 196 -4.89 -4.88 21.59
CA TYR A 196 -4.46 -5.50 22.83
C TYR A 196 -4.04 -6.94 22.59
N SER A 197 -3.15 -7.43 23.45
CA SER A 197 -2.82 -8.84 23.51
C SER A 197 -4.04 -9.68 23.96
N CYS A 198 -4.31 -10.76 23.26
CA CYS A 198 -5.33 -11.71 23.73
C CYS A 198 -4.80 -12.39 24.99
N LEU A 199 -5.35 -12.07 26.15
CA LEU A 199 -5.05 -12.81 27.38
C LEU A 199 -5.64 -14.21 27.20
N LEU A 200 -4.80 -15.20 26.93
CA LEU A 200 -5.15 -16.60 27.13
C LEU A 200 -5.44 -16.76 28.62
N TYR A 201 -6.72 -16.80 28.96
CA TYR A 201 -7.15 -17.24 30.28
C TYR A 201 -6.74 -18.72 30.42
N THR A 202 -5.54 -18.96 30.89
CA THR A 202 -5.21 -20.26 31.49
C THR A 202 -5.98 -20.33 32.80
N SER A 203 -7.18 -20.90 32.76
CA SER A 203 -7.88 -21.25 33.97
C SER A 203 -6.93 -22.13 34.79
N PRO A 204 -6.64 -21.80 36.07
CA PRO A 204 -5.88 -22.68 36.93
C PRO A 204 -6.62 -24.00 37.01
N SER A 205 -5.97 -25.09 36.62
CA SER A 205 -6.50 -26.46 36.77
C SER A 205 -6.81 -26.72 38.25
N PRO A 206 -8.06 -27.08 38.60
CA PRO A 206 -8.35 -27.52 39.97
C PRO A 206 -7.83 -28.93 40.17
N ARG A 207 -6.56 -29.05 40.41
CA ARG A 207 -5.95 -30.26 40.97
C ARG A 207 -4.94 -29.82 42.00
N ASP A 208 -5.35 -29.96 43.24
CA ASP A 208 -4.63 -30.58 44.37
C ASP A 208 -5.26 -30.09 45.68
N GLY A 209 -6.24 -30.87 46.10
CA GLY A 209 -6.92 -30.68 47.36
C GLY A 209 -7.68 -31.96 47.73
N ALA A 210 -6.93 -33.07 47.82
CA ALA A 210 -7.46 -34.26 48.50
C ALA A 210 -6.31 -35.06 49.08
N THR A 211 -6.03 -34.86 50.31
CA THR A 211 -5.70 -35.84 51.35
C THR A 211 -5.94 -35.20 52.70
#